data_e01f726f4109a9e715ac3b1399dc8883
#
_entry.id   e01f726f4109a9e715ac3b1399dc8883
#
_cell.length_a   1.000
_cell.length_b   1.000
_cell.length_c   1.000
_cell.angle_alpha   90.00
_cell.angle_beta   90.00
_cell.angle_gamma   90.00
#
_symmetry.space_group_name_H-M   'P 1'
#
loop_
_entity.id
_entity.type
_entity.pdbx_description
1 polymer ?
#
loop_
_entity_poly.entity_id
_entity_poly.type
_entity_poly.pdbx_seq_one_letter_code
_entity_poly.pdbx_strand_id
1 'polypeptide(L)'
;MELERIVASGLTNIYSLSTVQKEFRNSVNETLKDEEPYPRYQKKLLQDLAVLEDLKEEAITLPQFEKLTGEDRLYSIRHPRSQKNIRLLYTIEEGTIIILLCAFLEKSTNDYKKAIAVAKKRLKWLDDD
;
A
#
# COMPACT_ATOMS: atom_id res chain seq x y z
N MET A 1 -16.11 -3.50 -5.36
CA MET A 1 -14.65 -3.31 -5.29
C MET A 1 -13.99 -4.23 -6.29
N GLU A 2 -13.00 -3.77 -7.01
CA GLU A 2 -12.37 -4.54 -8.07
C GLU A 2 -10.87 -4.65 -7.86
N LEU A 3 -10.26 -5.68 -8.45
CA LEU A 3 -8.82 -5.86 -8.46
C LEU A 3 -8.28 -5.39 -9.81
N GLU A 4 -7.33 -4.46 -9.80
CA GLU A 4 -6.77 -3.85 -10.99
C GLU A 4 -5.25 -3.99 -11.00
N ARG A 5 -4.68 -4.28 -12.17
CA ARG A 5 -3.22 -4.26 -12.31
C ARG A 5 -2.75 -2.82 -12.44
N ILE A 6 -1.72 -2.46 -11.69
CA ILE A 6 -1.12 -1.13 -11.81
C ILE A 6 -0.28 -1.09 -13.08
N VAL A 7 -0.64 -0.17 -13.99
CA VAL A 7 0.04 -0.03 -15.27
C VAL A 7 1.08 1.09 -15.16
N ALA A 8 2.34 0.68 -15.04
CA ALA A 8 3.48 1.61 -14.99
C ALA A 8 4.71 0.86 -15.50
N SER A 9 5.70 1.61 -15.97
CA SER A 9 6.93 1.03 -16.51
C SER A 9 7.63 0.16 -15.45
N GLY A 10 7.95 -1.07 -15.81
CA GLY A 10 8.65 -2.00 -14.92
C GLY A 10 7.76 -2.73 -13.91
N LEU A 11 6.46 -2.48 -13.90
CA LEU A 11 5.52 -3.17 -13.01
C LEU A 11 4.71 -4.20 -13.79
N THR A 12 4.79 -5.46 -13.39
CA THR A 12 4.02 -6.55 -14.02
C THR A 12 3.20 -7.35 -13.01
N ASN A 13 3.64 -7.43 -11.76
CA ASN A 13 3.01 -8.24 -10.72
C ASN A 13 2.39 -7.42 -9.59
N ILE A 14 2.21 -6.12 -9.79
CA ILE A 14 1.61 -5.24 -8.78
C ILE A 14 0.16 -4.96 -9.14
N TYR A 15 -0.73 -5.33 -8.22
CA TYR A 15 -2.17 -5.11 -8.33
C TYR A 15 -2.65 -4.24 -7.18
N SER A 16 -3.81 -3.64 -7.35
CA SER A 16 -4.43 -2.81 -6.32
C SER A 16 -5.94 -3.02 -6.33
N LEU A 17 -6.54 -3.01 -5.17
CA LEU A 17 -7.99 -2.88 -5.08
C LEU A 17 -8.38 -1.47 -5.53
N SER A 18 -9.53 -1.36 -6.19
CA SER A 18 -9.96 -0.12 -6.86
C SER A 18 -10.08 1.10 -5.94
N THR A 19 -10.28 0.87 -4.65
CA THR A 19 -10.44 1.95 -3.67
C THR A 19 -9.11 2.53 -3.18
N VAL A 20 -7.98 1.84 -3.41
CA VAL A 20 -6.69 2.21 -2.80
C VAL A 20 -6.18 3.54 -3.31
N GLN A 21 -6.30 3.81 -4.61
CA GLN A 21 -5.81 5.07 -5.17
C GLN A 21 -6.51 6.27 -4.54
N LYS A 22 -7.82 6.19 -4.37
CA LYS A 22 -8.59 7.25 -3.72
C LYS A 22 -8.17 7.42 -2.26
N GLU A 23 -7.99 6.30 -1.56
CA GLU A 23 -7.53 6.34 -0.17
C GLU A 23 -6.16 6.99 -0.05
N PHE A 24 -5.26 6.66 -0.97
CA PHE A 24 -3.93 7.25 -0.99
C PHE A 24 -3.98 8.76 -1.24
N ARG A 25 -4.75 9.21 -2.24
CA ARG A 25 -4.94 10.63 -2.52
C ARG A 25 -5.49 11.38 -1.30
N ASN A 26 -6.51 10.80 -0.67
CA ASN A 26 -7.14 11.42 0.49
C ASN A 26 -6.17 11.51 1.68
N SER A 27 -5.29 10.54 1.82
CA SER A 27 -4.28 10.53 2.88
C SER A 27 -3.22 11.61 2.68
N VAL A 28 -2.86 11.88 1.44
CA VAL A 28 -1.83 12.87 1.11
C VAL A 28 -2.39 14.29 1.11
N ASN A 29 -3.51 14.48 0.45
CA ASN A 29 -4.09 15.82 0.25
C ASN A 29 -5.62 15.72 0.18
N GLU A 30 -6.26 16.12 1.26
CA GLU A 30 -7.71 15.99 1.41
C GLU A 30 -8.50 16.93 0.50
N THR A 31 -7.93 18.05 0.08
CA THR A 31 -8.66 19.09 -0.64
C THR A 31 -8.20 19.31 -2.08
N LEU A 32 -6.90 19.27 -2.34
CA LEU A 32 -6.34 19.61 -3.66
C LEU A 32 -5.55 18.43 -4.21
N LYS A 33 -6.26 17.44 -4.71
CA LYS A 33 -5.75 16.10 -5.00
C LYS A 33 -4.67 16.03 -6.05
N ASP A 34 -4.66 16.96 -7.01
CA ASP A 34 -3.69 16.94 -8.10
C ASP A 34 -2.58 17.97 -7.93
N GLU A 35 -2.54 18.65 -6.78
CA GLU A 35 -1.51 19.63 -6.46
C GLU A 35 -0.50 19.06 -5.45
N GLU A 36 0.60 19.78 -5.28
CA GLU A 36 1.56 19.40 -4.24
C GLU A 36 0.90 19.35 -2.87
N PRO A 37 1.21 18.37 -2.01
CA PRO A 37 2.34 17.42 -2.16
C PRO A 37 2.00 16.11 -2.87
N TYR A 38 0.80 15.93 -3.42
CA TYR A 38 0.38 14.65 -3.98
C TYR A 38 1.32 14.10 -5.07
N PRO A 39 1.74 14.88 -6.10
CA PRO A 39 2.62 14.33 -7.13
C PRO A 39 3.94 13.78 -6.57
N ARG A 40 4.49 14.42 -5.55
CA ARG A 40 5.73 13.96 -4.91
C ARG A 40 5.54 12.63 -4.19
N TYR A 41 4.43 12.47 -3.44
CA TYR A 41 4.13 11.22 -2.76
C TYR A 41 3.83 10.11 -3.75
N GLN A 42 3.13 10.43 -4.84
CA GLN A 42 2.84 9.47 -5.90
C GLN A 42 4.12 8.96 -6.55
N LYS A 43 5.05 9.85 -6.85
CA LYS A 43 6.34 9.48 -7.43
C LYS A 43 7.12 8.55 -6.49
N LYS A 44 7.13 8.86 -5.20
CA LYS A 44 7.81 8.03 -4.20
C LYS A 44 7.15 6.65 -4.12
N LEU A 45 5.82 6.60 -4.13
CA LEU A 45 5.12 5.31 -4.12
C LEU A 45 5.49 4.46 -5.34
N LEU A 46 5.52 5.05 -6.54
CA LEU A 46 5.89 4.31 -7.74
C LEU A 46 7.31 3.77 -7.65
N GLN A 47 8.24 4.54 -7.08
CA GLN A 47 9.61 4.06 -6.84
C GLN A 47 9.62 2.87 -5.88
N ASP A 48 8.85 2.93 -4.81
CA ASP A 48 8.76 1.84 -3.83
C ASP A 48 8.11 0.60 -4.46
N LEU A 49 7.09 0.78 -5.30
CA LEU A 49 6.47 -0.35 -6.00
C LEU A 49 7.44 -1.02 -6.96
N ALA A 50 8.32 -0.26 -7.62
CA ALA A 50 9.35 -0.84 -8.47
C ALA A 50 10.34 -1.72 -7.67
N VAL A 51 10.72 -1.26 -6.48
CA VAL A 51 11.56 -2.06 -5.58
C VAL A 51 10.84 -3.33 -5.15
N LEU A 52 9.55 -3.20 -4.80
CA LEU A 52 8.73 -4.32 -4.37
C LEU A 52 8.52 -5.33 -5.50
N GLU A 53 8.39 -4.88 -6.73
CA GLU A 53 8.31 -5.75 -7.92
C GLU A 53 9.55 -6.65 -8.03
N ASP A 54 10.72 -6.09 -7.76
CA ASP A 54 11.99 -6.82 -7.86
C ASP A 54 12.26 -7.72 -6.66
N LEU A 55 12.01 -7.24 -5.44
CA LEU A 55 12.42 -7.93 -4.22
C LEU A 55 11.32 -8.77 -3.58
N LYS A 56 10.05 -8.44 -3.82
CA LYS A 56 8.91 -9.17 -3.25
C LYS A 56 9.03 -9.31 -1.72
N GLU A 57 9.03 -10.52 -1.19
CA GLU A 57 9.16 -10.72 0.26
C GLU A 57 10.44 -10.15 0.85
N GLU A 58 11.53 -10.15 0.08
CA GLU A 58 12.82 -9.65 0.54
C GLU A 58 12.86 -8.14 0.72
N ALA A 59 11.85 -7.42 0.21
CA ALA A 59 11.77 -5.98 0.38
C ALA A 59 11.76 -5.57 1.86
N ILE A 60 11.30 -6.43 2.75
CA ILE A 60 11.26 -6.13 4.19
C ILE A 60 12.63 -5.91 4.82
N THR A 61 13.72 -6.19 4.11
CA THR A 61 15.07 -5.84 4.56
C THR A 61 15.32 -4.34 4.46
N LEU A 62 14.48 -3.61 3.72
CA LEU A 62 14.58 -2.16 3.54
C LEU A 62 13.65 -1.43 4.50
N PRO A 63 14.04 -0.23 4.98
CA PRO A 63 13.29 0.45 6.05
C PRO A 63 11.87 0.87 5.70
N GLN A 64 11.55 1.05 4.41
CA GLN A 64 10.20 1.46 4.03
C GLN A 64 9.21 0.30 3.96
N PHE A 65 9.68 -0.95 4.05
CA PHE A 65 8.80 -2.13 4.00
C PHE A 65 8.85 -2.90 5.32
N GLU A 66 7.71 -3.42 5.74
CA GLU A 66 7.61 -4.13 7.02
C GLU A 66 6.57 -5.25 6.93
N LYS A 67 6.90 -6.42 7.50
CA LYS A 67 5.89 -7.44 7.71
C LYS A 67 5.21 -7.18 9.05
N LEU A 68 3.88 -7.15 9.08
CA LEU A 68 3.15 -6.84 10.30
C LEU A 68 3.19 -7.98 11.31
N THR A 69 3.55 -7.64 12.56
CA THR A 69 3.62 -8.59 13.65
C THR A 69 2.24 -9.15 13.95
N GLY A 70 2.14 -10.48 14.04
CA GLY A 70 0.89 -11.15 14.36
C GLY A 70 -0.07 -11.33 13.19
N GLU A 71 0.32 -10.89 11.99
CA GLU A 71 -0.50 -11.01 10.79
C GLU A 71 0.23 -11.81 9.74
N ASP A 72 -0.31 -12.96 9.35
CA ASP A 72 0.38 -13.89 8.44
C ASP A 72 0.56 -13.36 7.03
N ARG A 73 -0.35 -12.49 6.58
CA ARG A 73 -0.44 -12.12 5.17
C ARG A 73 -0.37 -10.63 4.93
N LEU A 74 -0.01 -9.83 5.93
CA LEU A 74 -0.03 -8.37 5.81
C LEU A 74 1.36 -7.76 5.92
N TYR A 75 1.62 -6.85 5.00
CA TYR A 75 2.84 -6.08 4.92
C TYR A 75 2.48 -4.60 4.81
N SER A 76 3.43 -3.74 5.10
CA SER A 76 3.24 -2.30 5.05
C SER A 76 4.32 -1.61 4.22
N ILE A 77 3.90 -0.63 3.42
CA ILE A 77 4.80 0.36 2.81
C ILE A 77 4.61 1.65 3.59
N ARG A 78 5.71 2.28 4.02
CA ARG A 78 5.67 3.57 4.70
C ARG A 78 6.62 4.55 4.04
N HIS A 79 6.36 5.83 4.21
CA HIS A 79 7.24 6.88 3.70
C HIS A 79 8.09 7.41 4.85
N PRO A 80 9.28 6.84 5.09
CA PRO A 80 10.17 7.37 6.13
C PRO A 80 10.62 8.77 5.75
N ARG A 81 10.76 9.65 6.74
CA ARG A 81 11.20 11.03 6.56
C ARG A 81 10.21 11.93 5.82
N SER A 82 8.94 11.52 5.70
CA SER A 82 7.92 12.38 5.13
C SER A 82 7.21 13.17 6.23
N GLN A 83 6.60 14.30 5.86
CA GLN A 83 5.84 15.12 6.81
C GLN A 83 4.54 14.43 7.20
N LYS A 84 3.99 13.61 6.31
CA LYS A 84 2.78 12.83 6.57
C LYS A 84 3.15 11.37 6.69
N ASN A 85 2.67 10.73 7.74
CA ASN A 85 2.92 9.33 7.99
C ASN A 85 1.92 8.48 7.21
N ILE A 86 2.14 8.37 5.91
CA ILE A 86 1.25 7.65 5.01
C ILE A 86 1.71 6.21 4.91
N ARG A 87 0.75 5.29 5.01
CA ARG A 87 1.01 3.85 4.94
C ARG A 87 0.07 3.19 3.97
N LEU A 88 0.60 2.17 3.27
CA LEU A 88 -0.21 1.27 2.46
C LEU A 88 -0.02 -0.14 3.00
N LEU A 89 -1.10 -0.88 3.14
CA LEU A 89 -1.01 -2.30 3.50
C LEU A 89 -1.16 -3.13 2.24
N TYR A 90 -0.34 -4.19 2.14
CA TYR A 90 -0.37 -5.06 0.98
C TYR A 90 -0.21 -6.52 1.41
N THR A 91 -0.50 -7.42 0.50
CA THR A 91 -0.27 -8.85 0.66
C THR A 91 0.53 -9.38 -0.53
N ILE A 92 1.13 -10.56 -0.36
CA ILE A 92 1.87 -11.25 -1.43
C ILE A 92 1.18 -12.60 -1.65
N GLU A 93 0.66 -12.82 -2.87
CA GLU A 93 0.03 -14.07 -3.24
C GLU A 93 1.01 -14.95 -4.01
N GLU A 94 1.11 -16.21 -3.62
CA GLU A 94 1.97 -17.21 -4.27
C GLU A 94 3.43 -16.77 -4.40
N GLY A 95 3.87 -15.90 -3.50
CA GLY A 95 5.24 -15.41 -3.46
C GLY A 95 5.62 -14.40 -4.55
N THR A 96 4.73 -14.12 -5.50
CA THR A 96 5.06 -13.29 -6.66
C THR A 96 4.11 -12.13 -6.93
N ILE A 97 2.83 -12.26 -6.56
CA ILE A 97 1.81 -11.26 -6.87
C ILE A 97 1.59 -10.34 -5.68
N ILE A 98 1.81 -9.06 -5.87
CA ILE A 98 1.63 -8.05 -4.84
C ILE A 98 0.24 -7.42 -5.01
N ILE A 99 -0.54 -7.35 -3.95
CA ILE A 99 -1.87 -6.73 -3.98
C ILE A 99 -1.94 -5.65 -2.91
N LEU A 100 -2.14 -4.40 -3.34
CA LEU A 100 -2.34 -3.28 -2.44
C LEU A 100 -3.76 -3.34 -1.90
N LEU A 101 -3.92 -3.32 -0.58
CA LEU A 101 -5.20 -3.55 0.09
C LEU A 101 -5.85 -2.28 0.60
N CYS A 102 -5.09 -1.35 1.16
CA CYS A 102 -5.61 -0.07 1.63
C CYS A 102 -4.48 0.94 1.83
N ALA A 103 -4.86 2.21 1.89
CA ALA A 103 -3.94 3.30 2.20
C ALA A 103 -4.58 4.19 3.27
N PHE A 104 -3.77 4.73 4.18
CA PHE A 104 -4.27 5.56 5.26
C PHE A 104 -3.19 6.50 5.79
N LEU A 105 -3.63 7.56 6.46
CA LEU A 105 -2.76 8.47 7.19
C LEU A 105 -2.74 8.05 8.66
N GLU A 106 -1.58 7.63 9.15
CA GLU A 106 -1.44 7.22 10.54
C GLU A 106 -1.22 8.43 11.44
N LYS A 107 -2.19 8.72 12.28
CA LYS A 107 -2.12 9.78 13.28
C LYS A 107 -1.99 9.19 14.70
N SER A 108 -2.42 7.93 14.86
CA SER A 108 -2.40 7.24 16.14
C SER A 108 -2.33 5.73 15.92
N THR A 109 -2.03 4.99 16.99
CA THR A 109 -2.04 3.52 16.95
C THR A 109 -3.41 2.98 16.55
N ASN A 110 -4.47 3.68 16.92
CA ASN A 110 -5.83 3.25 16.58
C ASN A 110 -6.09 3.29 15.07
N ASP A 111 -5.52 4.26 14.35
CA ASP A 111 -5.65 4.33 12.90
C ASP A 111 -5.05 3.08 12.25
N TYR A 112 -3.91 2.62 12.76
CA TYR A 112 -3.25 1.42 12.26
C TYR A 112 -4.11 0.18 12.49
N LYS A 113 -4.68 0.05 13.69
CA LYS A 113 -5.57 -1.08 14.02
C LYS A 113 -6.80 -1.12 13.11
N LYS A 114 -7.38 0.05 12.82
CA LYS A 114 -8.53 0.14 11.91
C LYS A 114 -8.13 -0.27 10.50
N ALA A 115 -6.96 0.16 10.03
CA ALA A 115 -6.49 -0.19 8.69
C ALA A 115 -6.24 -1.70 8.57
N ILE A 116 -5.68 -2.33 9.60
CA ILE A 116 -5.50 -3.79 9.61
C ILE A 116 -6.85 -4.49 9.50
N ALA A 117 -7.85 -4.03 10.23
CA ALA A 117 -9.19 -4.62 10.15
C ALA A 117 -9.78 -4.50 8.75
N VAL A 118 -9.61 -3.35 8.11
CA VAL A 118 -10.06 -3.14 6.72
C VAL A 118 -9.31 -4.07 5.77
N ALA A 119 -8.00 -4.16 5.91
CA ALA A 119 -7.18 -5.04 5.06
C ALA A 119 -7.59 -6.50 5.19
N LYS A 120 -7.87 -6.97 6.40
CA LYS A 120 -8.31 -8.35 6.64
C LYS A 120 -9.67 -8.63 6.00
N LYS A 121 -10.59 -7.70 6.05
CA LYS A 121 -11.88 -7.80 5.36
C LYS A 121 -11.70 -7.93 3.85
N ARG A 122 -10.80 -7.12 3.31
CA ARG A 122 -10.53 -7.11 1.87
C ARG A 122 -9.82 -8.39 1.43
N LEU A 123 -8.93 -8.93 2.25
CA LEU A 123 -8.34 -10.25 2.02
C LEU A 123 -9.41 -11.32 1.94
N LYS A 124 -10.36 -11.30 2.86
CA LYS A 124 -11.46 -12.26 2.85
C LYS A 124 -12.28 -12.14 1.57
N TRP A 125 -12.57 -10.91 1.14
CA TRP A 125 -13.27 -10.66 -0.11
C TRP A 125 -12.52 -11.27 -1.30
N LEU A 126 -11.20 -11.09 -1.35
CA LEU A 126 -10.36 -11.66 -2.40
C LEU A 126 -10.38 -13.20 -2.37
N ASP A 127 -10.30 -13.80 -1.18
CA ASP A 127 -10.28 -15.26 -1.03
C ASP A 127 -11.62 -15.89 -1.42
N ASP A 128 -12.72 -15.20 -1.19
CA ASP A 128 -14.07 -15.71 -1.45
C ASP A 128 -14.52 -15.50 -2.90
N ASP A 129 -13.75 -14.78 -3.68
CA ASP A 129 -14.12 -14.39 -5.04
C ASP A 129 -13.65 -15.41 -6.11
#